data_239eea139972ddd3dc264f0725892e14
#
_entry.id   239eea139972ddd3dc264f0725892e14
#
_cell.length_a   1.000
_cell.length_b   1.000
_cell.length_c   1.000
_cell.angle_alpha   90.00
_cell.angle_beta   90.00
_cell.angle_gamma   90.00
#
_symmetry.space_group_name_H-M   'P 1'
#
loop_
_entity.id
_entity.type
_entity.pdbx_description
1 polymer ?
#
loop_
_entity_poly.entity_id
_entity_poly.type
_entity_poly.pdbx_seq_one_letter_code
_entity_poly.pdbx_strand_id
1 'polypeptide(L)'
;YLDEMPNLQAYFEKYPEMKAFCSTSDGHIYGLPRLRVDMTDRLTRSFINKVWLENLGLEVPTSINEYYDALVAFKNQDANGNGDTDDEIPLLYTAASGGYSAIDMTFLDAFGIFTRDVDCAFQADENGKVKLANISDNYNEFVYKNYL
;
A
#
# COMPACT_ATOMS: atom_id res chain seq x y z
N TYR A 1 2.75 37.79 0.62
CA TYR A 1 1.39 37.57 1.18
C TYR A 1 1.37 36.59 2.36
N LEU A 2 2.51 35.93 2.66
CA LEU A 2 2.55 34.98 3.77
C LEU A 2 2.28 35.68 5.12
N ASP A 3 2.71 36.91 5.26
CA ASP A 3 2.50 37.76 6.45
C ASP A 3 1.03 38.07 6.71
N GLU A 4 0.18 37.96 5.69
CA GLU A 4 -1.26 38.15 5.79
C GLU A 4 -2.03 36.84 6.07
N MET A 5 -1.30 35.70 6.22
CA MET A 5 -1.87 34.35 6.38
C MET A 5 -1.45 33.70 7.70
N PRO A 6 -1.94 34.19 8.86
CA PRO A 6 -1.46 33.69 10.16
C PRO A 6 -1.73 32.20 10.39
N ASN A 7 -2.82 31.68 9.85
CA ASN A 7 -3.14 30.24 9.95
C ASN A 7 -2.15 29.38 9.15
N LEU A 8 -1.70 29.86 7.98
CA LEU A 8 -0.72 29.16 7.17
C LEU A 8 0.67 29.22 7.80
N GLN A 9 1.03 30.35 8.43
CA GLN A 9 2.27 30.47 9.20
C GLN A 9 2.31 29.47 10.36
N ALA A 10 1.26 29.45 11.19
CA ALA A 10 1.14 28.48 12.28
C ALA A 10 1.16 27.02 11.78
N TYR A 11 0.62 26.79 10.60
CA TYR A 11 0.67 25.48 9.96
C TYR A 11 2.11 25.09 9.56
N PHE A 12 2.87 26.00 8.97
CA PHE A 12 4.26 25.78 8.58
C PHE A 12 5.20 25.65 9.79
N GLU A 13 4.88 26.32 10.90
CA GLU A 13 5.61 26.14 12.16
C GLU A 13 5.40 24.74 12.73
N LYS A 14 4.17 24.24 12.65
CA LYS A 14 3.82 22.91 13.12
C LYS A 14 4.35 21.78 12.21
N TYR A 15 4.43 22.05 10.89
CA TYR A 15 4.85 21.08 9.87
C TYR A 15 5.89 21.70 8.94
N PRO A 16 7.15 21.85 9.38
CA PRO A 16 8.19 22.53 8.61
C PRO A 16 8.54 21.84 7.29
N GLU A 17 8.35 20.52 7.20
CA GLU A 17 8.51 19.75 5.97
C GLU A 17 7.53 20.19 4.88
N MET A 18 6.35 20.62 5.25
CA MET A 18 5.35 21.11 4.30
C MET A 18 5.75 22.48 3.71
N LYS A 19 6.40 23.32 4.50
CA LYS A 19 6.98 24.55 3.98
C LYS A 19 8.08 24.26 2.96
N ALA A 20 8.98 23.34 3.29
CA ALA A 20 10.05 22.90 2.39
C ALA A 20 9.47 22.30 1.09
N PHE A 21 8.42 21.47 1.19
CA PHE A 21 7.77 20.88 0.03
C PHE A 21 7.11 21.90 -0.91
N CYS A 22 6.57 23.00 -0.36
CA CYS A 22 5.93 24.05 -1.15
C CYS A 22 6.93 25.10 -1.65
N SER A 23 8.17 25.09 -1.18
CA SER A 23 9.20 26.04 -1.57
C SER A 23 9.94 25.54 -2.81
N THR A 24 10.09 26.43 -3.78
CA THR A 24 10.90 26.20 -4.96
C THR A 24 12.37 26.52 -4.69
N SER A 25 13.27 26.18 -5.62
CA SER A 25 14.72 26.40 -5.48
C SER A 25 15.12 27.88 -5.37
N ASP A 26 14.23 28.78 -5.78
CA ASP A 26 14.38 30.24 -5.62
C ASP A 26 13.90 30.75 -4.24
N GLY A 27 13.41 29.84 -3.37
CA GLY A 27 12.91 30.16 -2.04
C GLY A 27 11.49 30.69 -1.97
N HIS A 28 10.79 30.74 -3.10
CA HIS A 28 9.41 31.23 -3.14
C HIS A 28 8.39 30.10 -2.99
N ILE A 29 7.21 30.45 -2.50
CA ILE A 29 6.06 29.55 -2.36
C ILE A 29 4.99 29.98 -3.35
N TYR A 30 4.75 29.13 -4.36
CA TYR A 30 3.77 29.39 -5.42
C TYR A 30 2.46 28.64 -5.27
N GLY A 31 2.38 27.72 -4.30
CA GLY A 31 1.20 26.89 -4.07
C GLY A 31 0.93 26.67 -2.59
N LEU A 32 -0.31 26.33 -2.29
CA LEU A 32 -0.71 25.98 -0.94
C LEU A 32 -0.57 24.46 -0.72
N PRO A 33 -0.07 24.02 0.44
CA PRO A 33 0.01 22.61 0.75
C PRO A 33 -1.37 22.02 0.99
N ARG A 34 -1.55 20.77 0.55
CA ARG A 34 -2.69 19.96 0.95
C ARG A 34 -2.27 19.01 2.07
N LEU A 35 -2.64 19.33 3.30
CA LEU A 35 -2.50 18.40 4.41
C LEU A 35 -3.70 17.45 4.47
N ARG A 36 -3.41 16.17 4.56
CA ARG A 36 -4.39 15.16 4.94
C ARG A 36 -3.95 14.51 6.25
N VAL A 37 -4.57 14.93 7.34
CA VAL A 37 -4.36 14.32 8.67
C VAL A 37 -5.01 12.94 8.78
N ASP A 38 -5.96 12.66 7.89
CA ASP A 38 -6.79 11.45 7.85
C ASP A 38 -6.22 10.34 6.93
N MET A 39 -4.94 10.43 6.60
CA MET A 39 -4.31 9.49 5.65
C MET A 39 -4.32 8.03 6.14
N THR A 40 -4.24 7.83 7.45
CA THR A 40 -4.28 6.49 8.05
C THR A 40 -5.65 5.82 7.90
N ASP A 41 -6.72 6.60 7.77
CA ASP A 41 -8.08 6.08 7.62
C ASP A 41 -8.43 5.72 6.17
N ARG A 42 -7.56 6.05 5.21
CA ARG A 42 -7.77 5.84 3.78
C ARG A 42 -6.75 4.90 3.14
N LEU A 43 -5.99 4.21 3.95
CA LEU A 43 -5.05 3.21 3.45
C LEU A 43 -5.84 1.95 3.03
N THR A 44 -5.46 1.39 1.89
CA THR A 44 -5.91 0.05 1.51
C THR A 44 -5.41 -0.94 2.55
N ARG A 45 -6.28 -1.81 3.03
CA ARG A 45 -5.95 -2.82 4.03
C ARG A 45 -6.43 -4.17 3.55
N SER A 46 -5.62 -5.18 3.77
CA SER A 46 -6.02 -6.57 3.61
C SER A 46 -6.78 -7.04 4.83
N PHE A 47 -7.79 -7.86 4.57
CA PHE A 47 -8.51 -8.60 5.59
C PHE A 47 -8.45 -10.08 5.22
N ILE A 48 -8.35 -10.93 6.22
CA ILE A 48 -8.46 -12.37 6.05
C ILE A 48 -9.63 -12.91 6.86
N ASN A 49 -10.34 -13.89 6.33
CA ASN A 49 -11.45 -14.50 7.04
C ASN A 49 -10.92 -15.44 8.13
N LYS A 50 -10.99 -14.96 9.37
CA LYS A 50 -10.49 -15.70 10.52
C LYS A 50 -11.28 -17.00 10.79
N VAL A 51 -12.58 -17.01 10.52
CA VAL A 51 -13.41 -18.21 10.70
C VAL A 51 -12.97 -19.31 9.74
N TRP A 52 -12.62 -18.95 8.50
CA TRP A 52 -12.11 -19.92 7.54
C TRP A 52 -10.75 -20.50 7.95
N LEU A 53 -9.87 -19.66 8.50
CA LEU A 53 -8.61 -20.15 9.08
C LEU A 53 -8.86 -21.16 10.21
N GLU A 54 -9.75 -20.82 11.14
CA GLU A 54 -10.11 -21.67 12.27
C GLU A 54 -10.73 -23.00 11.81
N ASN A 55 -11.63 -22.98 10.82
CA ASN A 55 -12.26 -24.19 10.27
C ASN A 55 -11.22 -25.15 9.65
N LEU A 56 -10.18 -24.59 9.02
CA LEU A 56 -9.11 -25.35 8.40
C LEU A 56 -7.92 -25.62 9.34
N GLY A 57 -7.99 -25.17 10.59
CA GLY A 57 -6.90 -25.33 11.56
C GLY A 57 -5.63 -24.56 11.23
N LEU A 58 -5.77 -23.44 10.52
CA LEU A 58 -4.68 -22.57 10.11
C LEU A 58 -4.51 -21.40 11.06
N GLU A 59 -3.26 -20.99 11.27
CA GLU A 59 -2.92 -19.76 12.00
C GLU A 59 -3.04 -18.53 11.09
N VAL A 60 -3.13 -17.34 11.71
CA VAL A 60 -3.12 -16.08 10.96
C VAL A 60 -1.75 -15.91 10.28
N PRO A 61 -1.69 -15.76 8.95
CA PRO A 61 -0.43 -15.69 8.23
C PRO A 61 0.37 -14.45 8.62
N THR A 62 1.67 -14.62 8.78
CA THR A 62 2.65 -13.59 9.14
C THR A 62 3.65 -13.29 8.02
N SER A 63 3.61 -14.07 6.95
CA SER A 63 4.45 -13.91 5.76
C SER A 63 3.63 -14.05 4.47
N ILE A 64 4.18 -13.56 3.36
CA ILE A 64 3.55 -13.70 2.03
C ILE A 64 3.36 -15.16 1.64
N ASN A 65 4.31 -16.03 1.98
CA ASN A 65 4.20 -17.46 1.66
C ASN A 65 3.06 -18.11 2.46
N GLU A 66 2.98 -17.85 3.76
CA GLU A 66 1.88 -18.34 4.60
C GLU A 66 0.52 -17.79 4.15
N TYR A 67 0.49 -16.52 3.70
CA TYR A 67 -0.72 -15.93 3.14
C TYR A 67 -1.15 -16.65 1.85
N TYR A 68 -0.20 -16.94 0.95
CA TYR A 68 -0.46 -17.71 -0.26
C TYR A 68 -0.97 -19.11 0.08
N ASP A 69 -0.32 -19.82 1.01
CA ASP A 69 -0.72 -21.17 1.43
C ASP A 69 -2.15 -21.18 2.01
N ALA A 70 -2.50 -20.14 2.79
CA ALA A 70 -3.86 -19.98 3.30
C ALA A 70 -4.88 -19.77 2.18
N LEU A 71 -4.58 -18.95 1.17
CA LEU A 71 -5.46 -18.76 0.02
C LEU A 71 -5.62 -20.03 -0.81
N VAL A 72 -4.55 -20.81 -0.98
CA VAL A 72 -4.60 -22.13 -1.65
C VAL A 72 -5.47 -23.11 -0.86
N ALA A 73 -5.35 -23.10 0.48
CA ALA A 73 -6.19 -23.93 1.33
C ALA A 73 -7.67 -23.52 1.23
N PHE A 74 -7.99 -22.23 1.26
CA PHE A 74 -9.33 -21.71 1.04
C PHE A 74 -9.91 -22.14 -0.31
N LYS A 75 -9.09 -22.15 -1.36
CA LYS A 75 -9.54 -22.55 -2.71
C LYS A 75 -9.86 -24.03 -2.86
N ASN A 76 -9.15 -24.89 -2.12
CA ASN A 76 -9.18 -26.34 -2.36
C ASN A 76 -9.90 -27.13 -1.26
N GLN A 77 -10.36 -26.46 -0.20
CA GLN A 77 -11.02 -27.10 0.93
C GLN A 77 -12.29 -26.34 1.31
N ASP A 78 -13.23 -27.00 1.94
CA ASP A 78 -14.47 -26.43 2.47
C ASP A 78 -14.15 -25.49 3.66
N ALA A 79 -13.70 -24.26 3.35
CA ALA A 79 -13.30 -23.30 4.34
C ALA A 79 -14.49 -22.67 5.06
N ASN A 80 -15.64 -22.57 4.43
CA ASN A 80 -16.85 -22.01 5.00
C ASN A 80 -17.67 -23.04 5.82
N GLY A 81 -17.40 -24.36 5.65
CA GLY A 81 -18.01 -25.44 6.39
C GLY A 81 -19.42 -25.82 5.92
N ASN A 82 -19.75 -25.53 4.67
CA ASN A 82 -21.08 -25.80 4.10
C ASN A 82 -21.20 -27.15 3.39
N GLY A 83 -20.07 -27.87 3.20
CA GLY A 83 -19.98 -29.17 2.54
C GLY A 83 -19.70 -29.08 1.04
N ASP A 84 -19.49 -27.88 0.48
CA ASP A 84 -19.07 -27.63 -0.92
C ASP A 84 -17.64 -27.07 -0.91
N THR A 85 -16.73 -27.61 -1.69
CA THR A 85 -15.33 -27.19 -1.78
C THR A 85 -15.04 -26.29 -2.99
N ASP A 86 -16.06 -25.96 -3.79
CA ASP A 86 -15.89 -25.24 -5.05
C ASP A 86 -16.51 -23.83 -5.02
N ASP A 87 -17.13 -23.43 -3.91
CA ASP A 87 -17.84 -22.16 -3.81
C ASP A 87 -17.04 -21.05 -3.12
N GLU A 88 -15.85 -21.36 -2.55
CA GLU A 88 -15.02 -20.36 -1.94
C GLU A 88 -14.34 -19.44 -2.96
N ILE A 89 -14.38 -18.13 -2.65
CA ILE A 89 -13.60 -17.11 -3.33
C ILE A 89 -12.47 -16.67 -2.38
N PRO A 90 -11.24 -17.21 -2.55
CA PRO A 90 -10.15 -16.99 -1.59
C PRO A 90 -9.71 -15.55 -1.49
N LEU A 91 -9.75 -14.80 -2.59
CA LEU A 91 -9.31 -13.43 -2.66
C LEU A 91 -10.26 -12.59 -3.50
N LEU A 92 -10.77 -11.52 -2.93
CA LEU A 92 -11.56 -10.52 -3.62
C LEU A 92 -10.89 -9.15 -3.49
N TYR A 93 -10.74 -8.46 -4.59
CA TYR A 93 -10.24 -7.09 -4.62
C TYR A 93 -11.02 -6.24 -5.63
N THR A 94 -11.03 -4.94 -5.41
CA THR A 94 -11.60 -4.00 -6.37
C THR A 94 -10.50 -3.49 -7.30
N ALA A 95 -10.75 -3.51 -8.60
CA ALA A 95 -9.93 -2.73 -9.52
C ALA A 95 -10.12 -1.25 -9.20
N ALA A 96 -9.04 -0.59 -8.76
CA ALA A 96 -9.11 0.84 -8.50
C ALA A 96 -9.33 1.61 -9.81
N SER A 97 -10.19 2.62 -9.77
CA SER A 97 -10.31 3.56 -10.88
C SER A 97 -8.99 4.32 -11.01
N GLY A 98 -8.32 4.23 -12.15
CA GLY A 98 -7.06 4.91 -12.39
C GLY A 98 -5.85 4.01 -12.62
N GLY A 99 -6.06 2.72 -12.91
CA GLY A 99 -4.97 1.83 -13.34
C GLY A 99 -4.22 1.12 -12.21
N TYR A 100 -4.59 1.35 -10.94
CA TYR A 100 -3.99 0.66 -9.80
C TYR A 100 -4.83 -0.54 -9.41
N SER A 101 -4.23 -1.71 -9.37
CA SER A 101 -4.83 -2.86 -8.71
C SER A 101 -4.72 -2.66 -7.19
N ALA A 102 -5.83 -2.85 -6.47
CA ALA A 102 -5.78 -2.82 -5.01
C ALA A 102 -4.85 -3.90 -4.44
N ILE A 103 -4.61 -4.96 -5.19
CA ILE A 103 -3.69 -6.05 -4.82
C ILE A 103 -2.23 -5.55 -4.85
N ASP A 104 -1.83 -4.76 -5.85
CA ASP A 104 -0.49 -4.20 -5.94
C ASP A 104 -0.19 -3.32 -4.73
N MET A 105 -1.13 -2.43 -4.40
CA MET A 105 -1.02 -1.51 -3.26
C MET A 105 -0.96 -2.24 -1.91
N THR A 106 -1.49 -3.46 -1.84
CA THR A 106 -1.54 -4.24 -0.61
C THR A 106 -0.25 -5.01 -0.34
N PHE A 107 0.38 -5.52 -1.39
CA PHE A 107 1.49 -6.46 -1.24
C PHE A 107 2.86 -5.87 -1.60
N LEU A 108 2.94 -4.75 -2.31
CA LEU A 108 4.22 -4.13 -2.70
C LEU A 108 5.11 -3.81 -1.50
N ASP A 109 4.53 -3.38 -0.38
CA ASP A 109 5.28 -3.06 0.84
C ASP A 109 6.04 -4.28 1.40
N ALA A 110 5.47 -5.49 1.24
CA ALA A 110 6.11 -6.74 1.68
C ALA A 110 7.37 -7.07 0.86
N PHE A 111 7.51 -6.47 -0.33
CA PHE A 111 8.71 -6.58 -1.18
C PHE A 111 9.62 -5.36 -1.05
N GLY A 112 9.42 -4.52 -0.03
CA GLY A 112 10.23 -3.33 0.22
C GLY A 112 9.98 -2.18 -0.76
N ILE A 113 8.82 -2.15 -1.40
CA ILE A 113 8.42 -1.13 -2.36
C ILE A 113 7.35 -0.24 -1.72
N PHE A 114 7.76 0.92 -1.23
CA PHE A 114 6.89 1.87 -0.54
C PHE A 114 6.44 2.96 -1.51
N THR A 115 5.54 2.62 -2.40
CA THR A 115 4.99 3.59 -3.35
C THR A 115 3.47 3.59 -3.32
N ARG A 116 2.90 4.77 -3.53
CA ARG A 116 1.45 4.95 -3.71
C ARG A 116 1.07 5.03 -5.18
N ASP A 117 2.08 5.12 -6.04
CA ASP A 117 1.91 5.36 -7.45
C ASP A 117 2.83 4.42 -8.24
N VAL A 118 2.25 3.36 -8.81
CA VAL A 118 3.01 2.39 -9.60
C VAL A 118 3.58 2.99 -10.90
N ASP A 119 3.03 4.12 -11.36
CA ASP A 119 3.49 4.74 -12.60
C ASP A 119 4.79 5.55 -12.42
N CYS A 120 5.09 6.02 -11.19
CA CYS A 120 6.27 6.85 -10.90
C CYS A 120 6.83 6.56 -9.51
N ALA A 121 7.25 5.33 -9.27
CA ALA A 121 7.72 4.90 -7.97
C ALA A 121 9.21 5.22 -7.78
N PHE A 122 9.55 6.45 -7.44
CA PHE A 122 10.88 6.77 -6.95
C PHE A 122 10.98 6.50 -5.45
N GLN A 123 11.98 5.73 -5.08
CA GLN A 123 12.26 5.36 -3.71
C GLN A 123 13.73 5.60 -3.38
N ALA A 124 14.03 6.18 -2.22
CA ALA A 124 15.39 6.27 -1.72
C ALA A 124 15.77 4.96 -1.02
N ASP A 125 16.96 4.46 -1.31
CA ASP A 125 17.54 3.34 -0.57
C ASP A 125 18.13 3.82 0.79
N GLU A 126 18.65 2.88 1.56
CA GLU A 126 19.27 3.14 2.87
C GLU A 126 20.44 4.15 2.85
N ASN A 127 21.06 4.34 1.67
CA ASN A 127 22.14 5.30 1.44
C ASN A 127 21.63 6.64 0.88
N GLY A 128 20.30 6.82 0.78
CA GLY A 128 19.68 8.01 0.21
C GLY A 128 19.76 8.09 -1.31
N LYS A 129 20.19 7.01 -2.01
CA LYS A 129 20.22 6.98 -3.47
C LYS A 129 18.82 6.70 -4.01
N VAL A 130 18.35 7.60 -4.87
CA VAL A 130 17.04 7.45 -5.51
C VAL A 130 17.09 6.35 -6.57
N LYS A 131 16.15 5.44 -6.52
CA LYS A 131 15.92 4.35 -7.47
C LYS A 131 14.50 4.38 -7.99
N LEU A 132 14.29 3.88 -9.19
CA LEU A 132 12.97 3.62 -9.72
C LEU A 132 12.54 2.21 -9.28
N ALA A 133 11.51 2.12 -8.44
CA ALA A 133 11.09 0.85 -7.85
C ALA A 133 10.60 -0.17 -8.88
N ASN A 134 9.92 0.28 -9.93
CA ASN A 134 9.33 -0.58 -10.98
C ASN A 134 10.35 -1.41 -11.79
N ILE A 135 11.62 -1.06 -11.72
CA ILE A 135 12.70 -1.82 -12.38
C ILE A 135 13.64 -2.51 -11.39
N SER A 136 13.25 -2.55 -10.12
CA SER A 136 14.02 -3.22 -9.07
C SER A 136 13.82 -4.74 -9.13
N ASP A 137 14.79 -5.49 -8.61
CA ASP A 137 14.65 -6.95 -8.47
C ASP A 137 13.48 -7.32 -7.57
N ASN A 138 13.21 -6.51 -6.55
CA ASN A 138 12.07 -6.68 -5.66
C ASN A 138 10.73 -6.56 -6.40
N TYR A 139 10.61 -5.63 -7.35
CA TYR A 139 9.42 -5.51 -8.18
C TYR A 139 9.25 -6.71 -9.12
N ASN A 140 10.35 -7.18 -9.71
CA ASN A 140 10.33 -8.38 -10.54
C ASN A 140 9.91 -9.61 -9.74
N GLU A 141 10.39 -9.78 -8.51
CA GLU A 141 9.96 -10.84 -7.61
C GLU A 141 8.47 -10.73 -7.25
N PHE A 142 7.99 -9.53 -6.94
CA PHE A 142 6.57 -9.28 -6.69
C PHE A 142 5.72 -9.68 -7.90
N VAL A 143 6.07 -9.25 -9.11
CA VAL A 143 5.33 -9.60 -10.35
C VAL A 143 5.33 -11.11 -10.56
N TYR A 144 6.48 -11.76 -10.42
CA TYR A 144 6.59 -13.21 -10.60
C TYR A 144 5.69 -13.97 -9.64
N LYS A 145 5.67 -13.60 -8.36
CA LYS A 145 4.89 -14.32 -7.34
C LYS A 145 3.37 -14.08 -7.43
N ASN A 146 2.93 -12.96 -7.97
CA ASN A 146 1.51 -12.59 -7.94
C ASN A 146 0.81 -12.66 -9.30
N TYR A 147 1.54 -12.74 -10.40
CA TYR A 147 0.96 -12.71 -11.75
C TYR A 147 1.40 -13.86 -12.66
N LEU A 148 2.39 -14.67 -12.28
CA LEU A 148 2.87 -15.83 -13.03
C LEU A 148 2.77 -17.10 -12.19
#